data_4b9d42bff9987cc89e48ea16a5ed38d7
#
_entry.id   4b9d42bff9987cc89e48ea16a5ed38d7
#
_cell.length_a   1.000
_cell.length_b   1.000
_cell.length_c   1.000
_cell.angle_alpha   90.00
_cell.angle_beta   90.00
_cell.angle_gamma   90.00
#
_symmetry.space_group_name_H-M   'P 1'
#
loop_
_entity.id
_entity.type
_entity.pdbx_description
1 polymer ?
#
loop_
_entity_poly.entity_id
_entity_poly.type
_entity_poly.pdbx_seq_one_letter_code
_entity_poly.pdbx_strand_id
1 'polypeptide(L)'
;MLARFTDDLDGWPAITRRETAGGGSAWYVATWPAPELLGTVVERALADAGVEGILAEPLEGVELIRRGAIVFAINHGRSDAVVPIAGVDVLTGGRADSVTLAPQGVALLRVE
;
A
#
# COMPACT_ATOMS: atom_id res chain seq x y z
N MET A 1 5.22 0.26 -23.37
CA MET A 1 6.21 1.16 -22.75
C MET A 1 5.50 2.28 -22.02
N LEU A 2 5.85 2.54 -20.79
CA LEU A 2 5.20 3.51 -19.89
C LEU A 2 6.08 4.72 -19.58
N ALA A 3 7.40 4.59 -19.63
CA ALA A 3 8.35 5.66 -19.46
C ALA A 3 9.61 5.43 -20.32
N ARG A 4 10.29 6.52 -20.66
CA ARG A 4 11.54 6.53 -21.43
C ARG A 4 12.62 7.29 -20.66
N PHE A 5 13.86 6.95 -20.94
CA PHE A 5 15.00 7.75 -20.52
C PHE A 5 15.04 9.07 -21.32
N THR A 6 15.54 10.12 -20.69
CA THR A 6 15.72 11.46 -21.28
C THR A 6 17.17 11.95 -21.15
N ASP A 7 18.08 11.06 -20.79
CA ASP A 7 19.51 11.32 -20.64
C ASP A 7 20.33 10.63 -21.76
N ASP A 8 21.48 10.08 -21.44
CA ASP A 8 22.37 9.38 -22.39
C ASP A 8 21.70 8.19 -23.10
N LEU A 9 20.59 7.67 -22.55
CA LEU A 9 19.77 6.60 -23.13
C LEU A 9 18.45 7.15 -23.72
N ASP A 10 18.44 8.39 -24.17
CA ASP A 10 17.24 9.06 -24.65
C ASP A 10 16.42 8.20 -25.63
N GLY A 11 15.13 8.14 -25.38
CA GLY A 11 14.18 7.35 -26.15
C GLY A 11 14.12 5.86 -25.81
N TRP A 12 15.08 5.32 -25.05
CA TRP A 12 15.02 3.91 -24.63
C TRP A 12 13.96 3.69 -23.55
N PRO A 13 13.33 2.51 -23.55
CA PRO A 13 12.32 2.17 -22.55
C PRO A 13 12.93 2.10 -21.15
N ALA A 14 12.42 2.91 -20.23
CA ALA A 14 12.78 2.87 -18.81
C ALA A 14 11.81 2.00 -17.98
N ILE A 15 10.52 2.02 -18.33
CA ILE A 15 9.50 1.20 -17.68
C ILE A 15 8.63 0.57 -18.76
N THR A 16 8.50 -0.75 -18.73
CA THR A 16 7.67 -1.50 -19.66
C THR A 16 6.69 -2.40 -18.92
N ARG A 17 5.55 -2.65 -19.57
CA ARG A 17 4.53 -3.58 -19.11
C ARG A 17 4.15 -4.51 -20.26
N ARG A 18 4.00 -5.78 -19.98
CA ARG A 18 3.55 -6.79 -20.92
C ARG A 18 2.43 -7.61 -20.31
N GLU A 19 1.39 -7.84 -21.09
CA GLU A 19 0.37 -8.82 -20.74
C GLU A 19 0.88 -10.24 -20.97
N THR A 20 0.57 -11.14 -20.05
CA THR A 20 0.93 -12.55 -20.15
C THR A 20 -0.25 -13.36 -20.67
N ALA A 21 0.02 -14.51 -21.27
CA ALA A 21 -1.01 -15.39 -21.85
C ALA A 21 -2.07 -15.86 -20.84
N GLY A 22 -1.78 -15.82 -19.54
CA GLY A 22 -2.70 -16.18 -18.47
C GLY A 22 -3.55 -15.02 -17.93
N GLY A 23 -3.54 -13.85 -18.59
CA GLY A 23 -4.29 -12.66 -18.15
C GLY A 23 -3.60 -11.83 -17.06
N GLY A 24 -2.39 -12.20 -16.67
CA GLY A 24 -1.57 -11.39 -15.76
C GLY A 24 -0.75 -10.33 -16.50
N SER A 25 -0.01 -9.53 -15.74
CA SER A 25 0.92 -8.54 -16.29
C SER A 25 2.31 -8.70 -15.71
N ALA A 26 3.32 -8.50 -16.55
CA ALA A 26 4.72 -8.44 -16.15
C ALA A 26 5.24 -7.01 -16.32
N TRP A 27 5.89 -6.50 -15.30
CA TRP A 27 6.42 -5.14 -15.23
C TRP A 27 7.94 -5.19 -15.15
N TYR A 28 8.60 -4.36 -15.92
CA TYR A 28 10.05 -4.22 -15.88
C TYR A 28 10.42 -2.76 -15.70
N VAL A 29 11.20 -2.49 -14.68
CA VAL A 29 11.73 -1.16 -14.34
C VAL A 29 13.24 -1.21 -14.52
N ALA A 30 13.74 -0.55 -15.57
CA ALA A 30 15.13 -0.60 -15.99
C ALA A 30 16.03 0.41 -15.26
N THR A 31 15.51 1.13 -14.30
CA THR A 31 16.21 2.18 -13.55
C THR A 31 15.77 2.18 -12.09
N TRP A 32 16.43 2.99 -11.26
CA TRP A 32 15.97 3.32 -9.91
C TRP A 32 15.12 4.58 -9.96
N PRO A 33 13.80 4.46 -10.03
CA PRO A 33 12.92 5.62 -10.19
C PRO A 33 12.85 6.44 -8.91
N ALA A 34 12.49 7.72 -9.04
CA ALA A 34 12.10 8.53 -7.89
C ALA A 34 10.91 7.89 -7.15
N PRO A 35 10.78 8.10 -5.82
CA PRO A 35 9.72 7.49 -5.02
C PRO A 35 8.32 7.69 -5.58
N GLU A 36 8.02 8.87 -6.12
CA GLU A 36 6.72 9.22 -6.68
C GLU A 36 6.40 8.38 -7.93
N LEU A 37 7.40 8.19 -8.80
CA LEU A 37 7.23 7.37 -9.99
C LEU A 37 7.11 5.89 -9.63
N LEU A 38 7.89 5.44 -8.65
CA LEU A 38 7.80 4.07 -8.14
C LEU A 38 6.40 3.81 -7.54
N GLY A 39 5.88 4.75 -6.76
CA GLY A 39 4.52 4.70 -6.22
C GLY A 39 3.48 4.52 -7.32
N THR A 40 3.55 5.33 -8.38
CA THR A 40 2.65 5.23 -9.54
C THR A 40 2.72 3.86 -10.23
N VAL A 41 3.93 3.30 -10.37
CA VAL A 41 4.11 1.95 -10.96
C VAL A 41 3.47 0.88 -10.09
N VAL A 42 3.69 0.94 -8.77
CA VAL A 42 3.12 -0.01 -7.82
C VAL A 42 1.58 0.08 -7.82
N GLU A 43 1.01 1.28 -7.75
CA GLU A 43 -0.44 1.49 -7.80
C GLU A 43 -1.08 0.88 -9.05
N ARG A 44 -0.46 1.10 -10.22
CA ARG A 44 -0.93 0.51 -11.47
C ARG A 44 -0.82 -1.01 -11.49
N ALA A 45 0.28 -1.56 -10.96
CA ALA A 45 0.46 -3.00 -10.89
C ALA A 45 -0.56 -3.66 -9.94
N LEU A 46 -0.87 -3.02 -8.82
CA LEU A 46 -1.92 -3.47 -7.91
C LEU A 46 -3.31 -3.42 -8.56
N ALA A 47 -3.62 -2.33 -9.27
CA ALA A 47 -4.87 -2.20 -10.01
C ALA A 47 -5.02 -3.28 -11.09
N ASP A 48 -3.95 -3.55 -11.86
CA ASP A 48 -3.93 -4.63 -12.85
C ASP A 48 -4.18 -6.00 -12.23
N ALA A 49 -3.65 -6.22 -11.02
CA ALA A 49 -3.82 -7.47 -10.29
C ALA A 49 -5.16 -7.57 -9.53
N GLY A 50 -5.97 -6.52 -9.54
CA GLY A 50 -7.22 -6.47 -8.77
C GLY A 50 -6.99 -6.49 -7.26
N VAL A 51 -5.82 -6.02 -6.80
CA VAL A 51 -5.48 -5.93 -5.38
C VAL A 51 -5.92 -4.58 -4.84
N GLU A 52 -6.82 -4.62 -3.86
CA GLU A 52 -7.28 -3.43 -3.17
C GLU A 52 -6.61 -3.29 -1.81
N GLY A 53 -6.33 -2.04 -1.41
CA GLY A 53 -5.83 -1.72 -0.08
C GLY A 53 -6.90 -1.93 0.99
N ILE A 54 -6.49 -2.02 2.25
CA ILE A 54 -7.40 -2.09 3.40
C ILE A 54 -8.17 -0.76 3.54
N LEU A 55 -7.53 0.35 3.21
CA LEU A 55 -8.14 1.68 3.12
C LEU A 55 -8.03 2.20 1.69
N ALA A 56 -9.00 3.02 1.28
CA ALA A 56 -9.00 3.68 -0.02
C ALA A 56 -7.79 4.63 -0.17
N GLU A 57 -7.42 5.30 0.91
CA GLU A 57 -6.24 6.16 0.97
C GLU A 57 -5.27 5.64 2.03
N PRO A 58 -3.98 5.50 1.71
CA PRO A 58 -2.98 5.06 2.68
C PRO A 58 -2.75 6.11 3.77
N LEU A 59 -2.48 5.65 4.99
CA LEU A 59 -2.08 6.49 6.11
C LEU A 59 -0.56 6.57 6.17
N GLU A 60 -0.02 7.77 6.16
CA GLU A 60 1.42 7.97 6.28
C GLU A 60 1.94 7.45 7.62
N GLY A 61 3.00 6.64 7.56
CA GLY A 61 3.63 6.06 8.74
C GLY A 61 2.85 4.95 9.43
N VAL A 62 1.69 4.57 8.90
CA VAL A 62 0.89 3.47 9.46
C VAL A 62 0.93 2.26 8.55
N GLU A 63 1.29 1.13 9.11
CA GLU A 63 1.23 -0.17 8.44
C GLU A 63 -0.07 -0.87 8.80
N LEU A 64 -0.79 -1.34 7.78
CA LEU A 64 -2.01 -2.12 7.94
C LEU A 64 -1.83 -3.49 7.28
N ILE A 65 -2.08 -4.55 8.03
CA ILE A 65 -2.02 -5.93 7.55
C ILE A 65 -3.32 -6.62 7.90
N ARG A 66 -3.98 -7.22 6.92
CA ARG A 66 -5.20 -8.01 7.14
C ARG A 66 -4.90 -9.51 7.08
N ARG A 67 -5.36 -10.22 8.10
CA ARG A 67 -5.38 -11.69 8.13
C ARG A 67 -6.77 -12.17 8.56
N GLY A 68 -7.54 -12.64 7.60
CA GLY A 68 -8.93 -13.02 7.84
C GLY A 68 -9.75 -11.84 8.34
N ALA A 69 -10.36 -11.97 9.52
CA ALA A 69 -11.16 -10.93 10.17
C ALA A 69 -10.33 -10.00 11.07
N ILE A 70 -9.02 -10.15 11.15
CA ILE A 70 -8.16 -9.31 11.98
C ILE A 70 -7.35 -8.36 11.10
N VAL A 71 -7.39 -7.08 11.46
CA VAL A 71 -6.50 -6.04 10.92
C VAL A 71 -5.48 -5.67 11.99
N PHE A 72 -4.21 -5.81 11.66
CA PHE A 72 -3.09 -5.31 12.45
C PHE A 72 -2.79 -3.90 12.00
N ALA A 73 -2.79 -2.96 12.92
CA ALA A 73 -2.43 -1.57 12.66
C ALA A 73 -1.22 -1.20 13.51
N ILE A 74 -0.18 -0.68 12.87
CA ILE A 74 1.09 -0.33 13.51
C ILE A 74 1.45 1.10 13.12
N ASN A 75 1.62 1.98 14.09
CA ASN A 75 2.07 3.35 13.85
C ASN A 75 3.60 3.42 13.96
N HIS A 76 4.28 3.51 12.82
CA HIS A 76 5.73 3.73 12.74
C HIS A 76 6.12 5.22 12.81
N GLY A 77 5.14 6.11 12.82
CA GLY A 77 5.32 7.55 12.86
C GLY A 77 5.74 8.07 14.24
N ARG A 78 5.96 9.37 14.31
CA ARG A 78 6.37 10.08 15.53
C ARG A 78 5.26 10.86 16.21
N SER A 79 4.06 10.85 15.63
CA SER A 79 2.86 11.48 16.14
C SER A 79 1.70 10.49 16.17
N ASP A 80 0.65 10.84 16.90
CA ASP A 80 -0.56 10.03 16.93
C ASP A 80 -1.15 9.88 15.53
N ALA A 81 -1.66 8.70 15.23
CA ALA A 81 -2.34 8.39 13.98
C ALA A 81 -3.74 7.84 14.27
N VAL A 82 -4.72 8.35 13.52
CA VAL A 82 -6.10 7.85 13.59
C VAL A 82 -6.30 6.82 12.47
N VAL A 83 -6.65 5.61 12.84
CA VAL A 83 -6.97 4.52 11.93
C VAL A 83 -8.49 4.43 11.79
N PRO A 84 -9.09 4.81 10.66
CA PRO A 84 -10.53 4.86 10.48
C PRO A 84 -11.11 3.48 10.11
N ILE A 85 -10.90 2.50 10.99
CA ILE A 85 -11.39 1.13 10.82
C ILE A 85 -12.24 0.79 12.03
N ALA A 86 -13.52 0.50 11.77
CA ALA A 86 -14.43 0.06 12.81
C ALA A 86 -14.18 -1.42 13.17
N GLY A 87 -14.22 -1.74 14.43
CA GLY A 87 -14.03 -3.10 14.91
C GLY A 87 -13.94 -3.21 16.42
N VAL A 88 -13.65 -4.42 16.87
CA VAL A 88 -13.35 -4.70 18.27
C VAL A 88 -11.84 -4.83 18.42
N ASP A 89 -11.25 -3.99 19.27
CA ASP A 89 -9.84 -4.14 19.62
C ASP A 89 -9.67 -5.43 20.45
N VAL A 90 -8.93 -6.38 19.88
CA VAL A 90 -8.72 -7.70 20.51
C VAL A 90 -7.88 -7.58 21.79
N LEU A 91 -7.04 -6.58 21.91
CA LEU A 91 -6.17 -6.38 23.09
C LEU A 91 -6.92 -5.77 24.26
N THR A 92 -7.85 -4.86 24.01
CA THR A 92 -8.60 -4.14 25.05
C THR A 92 -10.04 -4.64 25.20
N GLY A 93 -10.59 -5.31 24.19
CA GLY A 93 -11.99 -5.74 24.14
C GLY A 93 -12.98 -4.63 23.78
N GLY A 94 -12.50 -3.40 23.59
CA GLY A 94 -13.34 -2.25 23.27
C GLY A 94 -13.78 -2.23 21.81
N ARG A 95 -15.05 -1.87 21.54
CA ARG A 95 -15.54 -1.59 20.19
C ARG A 95 -15.41 -0.10 19.90
N ALA A 96 -14.91 0.24 18.71
CA ALA A 96 -14.79 1.61 18.25
C ALA A 96 -14.97 1.70 16.74
N ASP A 97 -15.33 2.89 16.24
CA ASP A 97 -15.43 3.18 14.82
C ASP A 97 -14.08 3.58 14.22
N SER A 98 -13.15 3.99 15.06
CA SER A 98 -11.77 4.30 14.73
C SER A 98 -10.88 4.10 15.95
N VAL A 99 -9.58 3.93 15.70
CA VAL A 99 -8.58 3.76 16.76
C VAL A 99 -7.50 4.82 16.61
N THR A 100 -7.12 5.47 17.71
CA THR A 100 -5.96 6.37 17.75
C THR A 100 -4.76 5.60 18.27
N LEU A 101 -3.70 5.56 17.48
CA LEU A 101 -2.43 4.92 17.84
C LEU A 101 -1.39 5.98 18.18
N ALA A 102 -0.86 5.91 19.39
CA ALA A 102 0.33 6.69 19.75
C ALA A 102 1.54 6.26 18.89
N PRO A 103 2.63 7.06 18.85
CA PRO A 103 3.88 6.64 18.22
C PRO A 103 4.30 5.25 18.71
N GLN A 104 4.67 4.35 17.77
CA GLN A 104 4.99 2.95 18.04
C GLN A 104 3.82 2.12 18.61
N GLY A 105 2.61 2.69 18.61
CA GLY A 105 1.41 2.01 19.05
C GLY A 105 0.93 0.95 18.06
N VAL A 106 0.27 -0.07 18.59
CA VAL A 106 -0.29 -1.20 17.83
C VAL A 106 -1.74 -1.44 18.24
N ALA A 107 -2.59 -1.77 17.29
CA ALA A 107 -3.93 -2.30 17.55
C ALA A 107 -4.19 -3.54 16.72
N LEU A 108 -4.98 -4.45 17.26
CA LEU A 108 -5.49 -5.62 16.57
C LEU A 108 -7.02 -5.51 16.53
N LEU A 109 -7.55 -5.15 15.37
CA LEU A 109 -8.97 -4.90 15.18
C LEU A 109 -9.64 -6.10 14.53
N ARG A 110 -10.62 -6.69 15.22
CA ARG A 110 -11.51 -7.67 14.59
C ARG A 110 -12.59 -6.90 13.84
N VAL A 111 -12.54 -7.03 12.51
CA VAL A 111 -13.50 -6.45 11.58
C VAL A 111 -14.54 -7.49 11.18
N GLU A 112 -15.78 -7.05 10.94
CA GLU A 112 -16.87 -7.92 10.47
C GLU A 112 -16.82 -8.13 8.97
#